data_547e9e83a57addac60911a44460659c0
#
_entry.id   547e9e83a57addac60911a44460659c0
#
_cell.length_a   1.000
_cell.length_b   1.000
_cell.length_c   1.000
_cell.angle_alpha   90.00
_cell.angle_beta   90.00
_cell.angle_gamma   90.00
#
_symmetry.space_group_name_H-M   'P 1'
#
loop_
_entity.id
_entity.type
_entity.pdbx_description
1 polymer ?
#
loop_
_entity_poly.entity_id
_entity_poly.type
_entity_poly.pdbx_seq_one_letter_code
_entity_poly.pdbx_strand_id
1 'polypeptide(L)'
;PAEQRVLGGEHIRFEVDVPVVVTVLRDTAGDEPFWLRSRRFTPTGAILSVAKRRFEAWERLFPSGAIGLGVNSLAGSGEHYLVLVRAQQDGAPLRIDHLDPERLRVTEMAPGARPYADRDETLDEIPEAWRGWRLIQTLRQSRDEARLIGGFRETSHPSSRRPDQIVLTWSGDPRTTQAIQWRTAPSVGSGWVAYGKRAELNTVRPRRLRKVRAV
;
A
#
# COMPACT_ATOMS: atom_id res chain seq x y z
N PRO A 1 1.86 -18.95 0.85
CA PRO A 1 0.73 -18.56 0.03
C PRO A 1 0.93 -17.20 -0.61
N ALA A 2 0.17 -16.86 -1.67
CA ALA A 2 0.33 -15.63 -2.43
C ALA A 2 0.18 -14.37 -1.56
N GLU A 3 -0.76 -14.37 -0.63
CA GLU A 3 -1.02 -13.26 0.29
C GLU A 3 0.18 -12.93 1.19
N GLN A 4 0.86 -13.92 1.75
CA GLN A 4 2.07 -13.69 2.55
C GLN A 4 3.20 -13.07 1.71
N ARG A 5 3.29 -13.42 0.43
CA ARG A 5 4.26 -12.82 -0.48
C ARG A 5 3.95 -11.35 -0.70
N VAL A 6 2.69 -11.01 -0.97
CA VAL A 6 2.24 -9.63 -1.18
C VAL A 6 2.44 -8.81 0.11
N LEU A 7 1.90 -9.29 1.24
CA LEU A 7 2.03 -8.60 2.53
C LEU A 7 3.48 -8.50 3.00
N GLY A 8 4.32 -9.46 2.68
CA GLY A 8 5.73 -9.49 3.11
C GLY A 8 6.71 -8.84 2.14
N GLY A 9 6.28 -8.38 0.96
CA GLY A 9 7.25 -7.92 -0.04
C GLY A 9 6.75 -7.05 -1.16
N GLU A 10 5.46 -6.69 -1.20
CA GLU A 10 4.91 -5.87 -2.29
C GLU A 10 4.14 -4.63 -1.79
N HIS A 11 4.33 -4.28 -0.50
CA HIS A 11 3.72 -3.11 0.09
C HIS A 11 4.40 -1.81 -0.38
N ILE A 12 5.72 -1.72 -0.27
CA ILE A 12 6.54 -0.67 -0.86
C ILE A 12 7.44 -1.32 -1.90
N ARG A 13 7.38 -0.85 -3.13
CA ARG A 13 8.19 -1.35 -4.25
C ARG A 13 8.93 -0.20 -4.91
N PHE A 14 10.21 -0.42 -5.17
CA PHE A 14 11.08 0.50 -5.89
C PHE A 14 12.19 -0.27 -6.59
N GLU A 15 12.90 0.39 -7.48
CA GLU A 15 14.01 -0.18 -8.23
C GLU A 15 15.26 0.67 -8.05
N VAL A 16 16.41 0.01 -7.97
CA VAL A 16 17.71 0.65 -7.79
C VAL A 16 18.69 0.21 -8.89
N ASP A 17 19.49 1.16 -9.36
CA ASP A 17 20.46 0.94 -10.46
C ASP A 17 21.80 0.37 -9.99
N VAL A 18 22.11 0.43 -8.69
CA VAL A 18 23.33 -0.08 -8.07
C VAL A 18 23.01 -0.93 -6.83
N PRO A 19 23.93 -1.78 -6.34
CA PRO A 19 23.76 -2.45 -5.06
C PRO A 19 23.60 -1.44 -3.92
N VAL A 20 22.65 -1.70 -3.02
CA VAL A 20 22.27 -0.78 -1.94
C VAL A 20 22.17 -1.47 -0.59
N VAL A 21 22.35 -0.70 0.47
CA VAL A 21 21.90 -1.04 1.80
C VAL A 21 20.55 -0.35 2.04
N VAL A 22 19.55 -1.14 2.36
CA VAL A 22 18.22 -0.65 2.75
C VAL A 22 18.11 -0.73 4.26
N THR A 23 17.82 0.41 4.89
CA THR A 23 17.57 0.52 6.33
C THR A 23 16.08 0.72 6.56
N VAL A 24 15.46 -0.17 7.30
CA VAL A 24 14.09 -0.06 7.79
C VAL A 24 14.15 0.40 9.23
N LEU A 25 13.53 1.55 9.50
CA LEU A 25 13.40 2.11 10.84
C LEU A 25 12.00 1.82 11.37
N ARG A 26 11.85 0.81 12.22
CA ARG A 26 10.55 0.43 12.78
C ARG A 26 10.25 1.16 14.09
N ASP A 27 9.02 1.55 14.31
CA ASP A 27 8.55 2.09 15.59
C ASP A 27 8.67 1.01 16.69
N THR A 28 9.41 1.31 17.78
CA THR A 28 9.60 0.36 18.87
C THR A 28 8.33 0.14 19.71
N ALA A 29 7.33 1.03 19.61
CA ALA A 29 6.03 0.88 20.26
C ALA A 29 5.07 -0.06 19.51
N GLY A 30 5.37 -0.40 18.25
CA GLY A 30 4.60 -1.36 17.45
C GLY A 30 5.19 -2.76 17.44
N ASP A 31 4.45 -3.68 16.85
CA ASP A 31 4.94 -5.05 16.62
C ASP A 31 6.11 -5.05 15.62
N GLU A 32 7.01 -6.02 15.77
CA GLU A 32 8.04 -6.27 14.76
C GLU A 32 7.38 -6.77 13.48
N PRO A 33 7.60 -6.11 12.32
CA PRO A 33 7.06 -6.60 11.05
C PRO A 33 7.52 -8.03 10.77
N PHE A 34 6.59 -8.95 10.60
CA PHE A 34 6.82 -10.39 10.50
C PHE A 34 7.82 -10.80 9.42
N TRP A 35 8.01 -9.97 8.42
CA TRP A 35 8.89 -10.22 7.27
C TRP A 35 10.34 -9.78 7.50
N LEU A 36 10.64 -8.91 8.47
CA LEU A 36 11.99 -8.39 8.68
C LEU A 36 13.02 -9.52 8.84
N ARG A 37 12.84 -10.39 9.83
CA ARG A 37 13.78 -11.51 10.06
C ARG A 37 13.74 -12.53 8.93
N SER A 38 12.56 -12.91 8.48
CA SER A 38 12.43 -13.89 7.40
C SER A 38 13.08 -13.43 6.10
N ARG A 39 13.17 -12.13 5.87
CA ARG A 39 13.87 -11.50 4.76
C ARG A 39 15.31 -11.09 5.09
N ARG A 40 15.86 -11.59 6.18
CA ARG A 40 17.27 -11.40 6.57
C ARG A 40 17.68 -9.94 6.81
N PHE A 41 16.78 -9.11 7.29
CA PHE A 41 17.17 -7.84 7.89
C PHE A 41 17.77 -8.11 9.28
N THR A 42 18.81 -7.37 9.63
CA THR A 42 19.50 -7.48 10.91
C THR A 42 19.43 -6.16 11.66
N PRO A 43 19.16 -6.16 12.99
CA PRO A 43 19.17 -4.94 13.78
C PRO A 43 20.60 -4.38 13.86
N THR A 44 20.74 -3.07 13.75
CA THR A 44 22.03 -2.38 13.84
C THR A 44 22.33 -1.83 15.23
N GLY A 45 21.32 -1.73 16.09
CA GLY A 45 21.39 -1.03 17.39
C GLY A 45 21.22 0.48 17.29
N ALA A 46 21.18 1.06 16.11
CA ALA A 46 20.95 2.49 15.93
C ALA A 46 19.47 2.84 16.16
N ILE A 47 19.24 4.00 16.78
CA ILE A 47 17.90 4.52 17.12
C ILE A 47 17.75 5.92 16.54
N LEU A 48 16.61 6.18 15.92
CA LEU A 48 16.15 7.50 15.51
C LEU A 48 14.95 7.91 16.36
N SER A 49 14.92 9.16 16.80
CA SER A 49 13.75 9.75 17.47
C SER A 49 12.99 10.66 16.51
N VAL A 50 11.69 10.46 16.38
CA VAL A 50 10.78 11.28 15.55
C VAL A 50 9.54 11.58 16.37
N ALA A 51 9.23 12.86 16.58
CA ALA A 51 8.02 13.28 17.31
C ALA A 51 7.80 12.50 18.63
N LYS A 52 8.85 12.34 19.44
CA LYS A 52 8.88 11.59 20.72
C LYS A 52 8.73 10.07 20.59
N ARG A 53 8.73 9.52 19.38
CA ARG A 53 8.76 8.08 19.12
C ARG A 53 10.16 7.62 18.82
N ARG A 54 10.45 6.38 19.15
CA ARG A 54 11.74 5.74 18.92
C ARG A 54 11.62 4.72 17.82
N PHE A 55 12.50 4.83 16.84
CA PHE A 55 12.60 3.92 15.72
C PHE A 55 13.94 3.21 15.77
N GLU A 56 13.94 1.89 15.77
CA GLU A 56 15.17 1.08 15.67
C GLU A 56 15.48 0.72 14.23
N ALA A 57 16.78 0.75 13.90
CA ALA A 57 17.27 0.50 12.54
C ALA A 57 17.56 -0.98 12.30
N TRP A 58 17.04 -1.48 11.18
CA TRP A 58 17.28 -2.81 10.64
C TRP A 58 17.81 -2.70 9.22
N GLU A 59 18.90 -3.37 8.90
CA GLU A 59 19.57 -3.26 7.61
C GLU A 59 19.65 -4.56 6.84
N ARG A 60 19.62 -4.42 5.50
CA ARG A 60 19.89 -5.50 4.57
C ARG A 60 20.53 -4.97 3.30
N LEU A 61 21.53 -5.72 2.80
CA LEU A 61 22.13 -5.50 1.48
C LEU A 61 21.26 -6.11 0.38
N PHE A 62 21.05 -5.34 -0.68
CA PHE A 62 20.35 -5.77 -1.90
C PHE A 62 21.23 -5.54 -3.12
N PRO A 63 21.22 -6.46 -4.12
CA PRO A 63 21.77 -6.17 -5.43
C PRO A 63 20.96 -5.06 -6.13
N SER A 64 21.47 -4.55 -7.25
CA SER A 64 20.67 -3.72 -8.17
C SER A 64 19.43 -4.46 -8.66
N GLY A 65 18.36 -3.72 -8.95
CA GLY A 65 17.06 -4.22 -9.41
C GLY A 65 15.90 -3.92 -8.47
N ALA A 66 14.82 -4.68 -8.60
CA ALA A 66 13.59 -4.46 -7.87
C ALA A 66 13.69 -4.89 -6.39
N ILE A 67 13.25 -4.01 -5.51
CA ILE A 67 13.17 -4.21 -4.06
C ILE A 67 11.72 -4.04 -3.62
N GLY A 68 11.26 -4.97 -2.82
CA GLY A 68 9.94 -4.89 -2.21
C GLY A 68 10.04 -5.03 -0.70
N LEU A 69 9.25 -4.29 0.04
CA LEU A 69 9.13 -4.33 1.50
C LEU A 69 7.70 -4.69 1.88
N GLY A 70 7.53 -5.32 3.03
CA GLY A 70 6.23 -5.76 3.52
C GLY A 70 5.50 -4.72 4.36
N VAL A 71 4.27 -5.04 4.75
CA VAL A 71 3.44 -4.19 5.63
C VAL A 71 4.10 -4.01 7.01
N ASN A 72 3.84 -2.88 7.64
CA ASN A 72 4.36 -2.58 8.97
C ASN A 72 3.77 -3.52 10.04
N SER A 73 2.46 -3.64 10.08
CA SER A 73 1.75 -4.43 11.08
C SER A 73 0.47 -5.03 10.52
N LEU A 74 0.18 -6.28 10.86
CA LEU A 74 -1.11 -6.93 10.54
C LEU A 74 -2.22 -6.48 11.51
N ALA A 75 -1.84 -6.01 12.70
CA ALA A 75 -2.77 -5.51 13.71
C ALA A 75 -2.98 -3.98 13.67
N GLY A 76 -2.26 -3.28 12.79
CA GLY A 76 -2.31 -1.81 12.71
C GLY A 76 -1.67 -1.11 13.92
N SER A 77 -0.72 -1.76 14.59
CA SER A 77 0.00 -1.21 15.74
C SER A 77 1.20 -0.35 15.33
N GLY A 78 1.47 0.69 16.12
CA GLY A 78 2.60 1.60 15.91
C GLY A 78 2.43 2.53 14.71
N GLU A 79 3.46 3.34 14.49
CA GLU A 79 3.58 4.15 13.28
C GLU A 79 4.23 3.33 12.16
N HIS A 80 3.97 3.71 10.92
CA HIS A 80 4.61 3.06 9.78
C HIS A 80 6.13 3.26 9.82
N TYR A 81 6.88 2.23 9.45
CA TYR A 81 8.33 2.29 9.41
C TYR A 81 8.83 3.30 8.38
N LEU A 82 10.04 3.84 8.61
CA LEU A 82 10.73 4.69 7.64
C LEU A 82 11.72 3.84 6.82
N VAL A 83 12.00 4.27 5.61
CA VAL A 83 12.90 3.56 4.69
C VAL A 83 14.02 4.48 4.25
N LEU A 84 15.26 4.10 4.57
CA LEU A 84 16.46 4.75 4.07
C LEU A 84 17.15 3.83 3.07
N VAL A 85 17.75 4.43 2.05
CA VAL A 85 18.51 3.70 1.02
C VAL A 85 19.82 4.43 0.77
N ARG A 86 20.93 3.71 0.84
CA ARG A 86 22.22 4.20 0.42
C ARG A 86 22.90 3.23 -0.54
N ALA A 87 23.74 3.72 -1.42
CA ALA A 87 24.59 2.86 -2.22
C ALA A 87 25.51 2.00 -1.30
N GLN A 88 25.78 0.77 -1.69
CA GLN A 88 26.71 -0.09 -0.96
C GLN A 88 28.11 0.51 -0.96
N GLN A 89 28.55 1.06 -2.08
CA GLN A 89 29.82 1.78 -2.20
C GLN A 89 29.58 3.25 -1.85
N ASP A 90 30.28 3.75 -0.85
CA ASP A 90 30.16 5.13 -0.41
C ASP A 90 30.48 6.11 -1.56
N GLY A 91 29.65 7.13 -1.69
CA GLY A 91 29.77 8.16 -2.73
C GLY A 91 29.34 7.72 -4.13
N ALA A 92 28.94 6.46 -4.35
CA ALA A 92 28.42 6.04 -5.64
C ALA A 92 27.07 6.75 -5.93
N PRO A 93 26.86 7.22 -7.16
CA PRO A 93 25.56 7.76 -7.55
C PRO A 93 24.50 6.67 -7.43
N LEU A 94 23.33 7.03 -6.89
CA LEU A 94 22.19 6.14 -6.68
C LEU A 94 20.95 6.73 -7.31
N ARG A 95 20.36 6.02 -8.25
CA ARG A 95 19.02 6.31 -8.78
C ARG A 95 18.02 5.32 -8.21
N ILE A 96 16.90 5.87 -7.74
CA ILE A 96 15.76 5.09 -7.27
C ILE A 96 14.57 5.42 -8.16
N ASP A 97 14.06 4.40 -8.85
CA ASP A 97 12.85 4.49 -9.65
C ASP A 97 11.69 3.87 -8.86
N HIS A 98 10.55 4.55 -8.88
CA HIS A 98 9.36 4.08 -8.17
C HIS A 98 8.48 3.27 -9.10
N LEU A 99 8.05 2.11 -8.63
CA LEU A 99 7.02 1.33 -9.30
C LEU A 99 5.61 1.89 -9.03
N ASP A 100 5.45 2.76 -8.01
CA ASP A 100 4.22 3.51 -7.73
C ASP A 100 4.54 5.00 -7.41
N PRO A 101 4.83 5.81 -8.44
CA PRO A 101 5.27 7.21 -8.27
C PRO A 101 4.18 8.14 -7.72
N GLU A 102 2.90 7.76 -7.78
CA GLU A 102 1.81 8.57 -7.24
C GLU A 102 1.78 8.55 -5.69
N ARG A 103 2.46 7.57 -5.07
CA ARG A 103 2.36 7.31 -3.63
C ARG A 103 3.65 7.42 -2.88
N LEU A 104 4.76 7.15 -3.53
CA LEU A 104 6.09 7.14 -2.94
C LEU A 104 6.89 8.31 -3.48
N ARG A 105 7.55 9.03 -2.59
CA ARG A 105 8.48 10.11 -2.95
C ARG A 105 9.83 9.82 -2.33
N VAL A 106 10.89 10.13 -3.05
CA VAL A 106 12.25 10.07 -2.53
C VAL A 106 12.70 11.48 -2.21
N THR A 107 13.24 11.63 -1.02
CA THR A 107 13.89 12.86 -0.56
C THR A 107 15.27 12.49 0.02
N GLU A 108 16.00 13.48 0.48
CA GLU A 108 17.28 13.27 1.14
C GLU A 108 17.12 13.28 2.65
N MET A 109 17.86 12.41 3.33
CA MET A 109 17.93 12.39 4.78
C MET A 109 18.75 13.58 5.27
N ALA A 110 18.06 14.60 5.74
CA ALA A 110 18.61 15.86 6.23
C ALA A 110 17.77 16.40 7.39
N PRO A 111 18.30 17.25 8.27
CA PRO A 111 17.48 17.98 9.23
C PRO A 111 16.36 18.74 8.53
N GLY A 112 15.14 18.62 9.04
CA GLY A 112 13.93 19.18 8.43
C GLY A 112 13.30 18.29 7.35
N ALA A 113 13.88 17.15 6.97
CA ALA A 113 13.26 16.20 6.06
C ALA A 113 11.95 15.64 6.64
N ARG A 114 10.95 15.44 5.80
CA ARG A 114 9.64 14.89 6.21
C ARG A 114 9.62 13.39 5.94
N PRO A 115 9.50 12.56 6.99
CA PRO A 115 9.48 11.10 6.82
C PRO A 115 8.15 10.59 6.23
N TYR A 116 7.06 11.33 6.43
CA TYR A 116 5.73 10.94 6.01
C TYR A 116 5.16 11.93 4.99
N ALA A 117 4.55 11.43 3.93
CA ALA A 117 3.97 12.24 2.88
C ALA A 117 2.66 12.93 3.31
N ASP A 118 1.97 12.37 4.31
CA ASP A 118 0.65 12.80 4.79
C ASP A 118 0.71 13.58 6.13
N ARG A 119 1.90 13.96 6.60
CA ARG A 119 2.11 14.68 7.87
C ARG A 119 3.20 15.75 7.73
N ASP A 120 3.13 16.74 8.61
CA ASP A 120 4.10 17.87 8.66
C ASP A 120 5.27 17.63 9.62
N GLU A 121 5.37 16.46 10.22
CA GLU A 121 6.46 16.08 11.10
C GLU A 121 7.79 16.09 10.35
N THR A 122 8.81 16.63 11.02
CA THR A 122 10.17 16.74 10.49
C THR A 122 11.15 15.94 11.32
N LEU A 123 12.26 15.59 10.69
CA LEU A 123 13.42 14.96 11.34
C LEU A 123 14.35 16.09 11.82
N ASP A 124 14.28 16.42 13.10
CA ASP A 124 15.08 17.52 13.66
C ASP A 124 16.51 17.08 13.97
N GLU A 125 16.65 15.88 14.53
CA GLU A 125 17.94 15.28 14.85
C GLU A 125 18.11 13.96 14.09
N ILE A 126 19.18 13.89 13.31
CA ILE A 126 19.53 12.69 12.54
C ILE A 126 20.98 12.30 12.84
N PRO A 127 21.32 11.00 12.87
CA PRO A 127 22.72 10.56 12.94
C PRO A 127 23.53 11.14 11.78
N GLU A 128 24.70 11.65 12.05
CA GLU A 128 25.58 12.25 11.02
C GLU A 128 25.87 11.27 9.88
N ALA A 129 26.06 10.00 10.22
CA ALA A 129 26.30 8.93 9.24
C ALA A 129 25.14 8.70 8.26
N TRP A 130 23.94 9.19 8.54
CA TRP A 130 22.76 9.00 7.68
C TRP A 130 22.47 10.21 6.79
N ARG A 131 23.19 11.31 6.97
CA ARG A 131 23.04 12.50 6.11
C ARG A 131 23.31 12.15 4.66
N GLY A 132 22.46 12.67 3.78
CA GLY A 132 22.57 12.42 2.34
C GLY A 132 22.01 11.08 1.86
N TRP A 133 21.61 10.16 2.76
CA TRP A 133 20.94 8.94 2.34
C TRP A 133 19.58 9.25 1.72
N ARG A 134 19.09 8.38 0.87
CA ARG A 134 17.76 8.53 0.28
C ARG A 134 16.69 8.08 1.28
N LEU A 135 15.76 8.97 1.57
CA LEU A 135 14.58 8.70 2.41
C LEU A 135 13.38 8.49 1.50
N ILE A 136 12.77 7.32 1.56
CA ILE A 136 11.49 7.05 0.89
C ILE A 136 10.39 7.44 1.86
N GLN A 137 9.62 8.48 1.50
CA GLN A 137 8.48 8.92 2.29
C GLN A 137 7.35 7.88 2.25
N THR A 138 6.79 7.59 3.42
CA THR A 138 5.68 6.65 3.59
C THR A 138 4.43 7.36 4.12
N LEU A 139 3.41 6.63 4.52
CA LEU A 139 2.26 7.13 5.28
C LEU A 139 2.46 6.84 6.76
N ARG A 140 2.12 7.78 7.63
CA ARG A 140 2.41 7.66 9.05
C ARG A 140 1.70 6.51 9.75
N GLN A 141 0.41 6.36 9.50
CA GLN A 141 -0.38 5.40 10.25
C GLN A 141 -0.44 4.05 9.55
N SER A 142 -0.11 2.98 10.29
CA SER A 142 -0.16 1.60 9.78
C SER A 142 -1.51 1.21 9.19
N ARG A 143 -2.61 1.70 9.73
CA ARG A 143 -3.96 1.43 9.19
C ARG A 143 -4.19 1.99 7.79
N ASP A 144 -3.40 2.97 7.36
CA ASP A 144 -3.48 3.55 6.02
C ASP A 144 -2.60 2.82 5.00
N GLU A 145 -1.90 1.78 5.43
CA GLU A 145 -0.96 1.00 4.61
C GLU A 145 -1.61 0.38 3.37
N ALA A 146 -2.89 0.05 3.44
CA ALA A 146 -3.63 -0.52 2.30
C ALA A 146 -3.57 0.39 1.05
N ARG A 147 -3.34 1.69 1.22
CA ARG A 147 -3.15 2.64 0.13
C ARG A 147 -1.85 2.41 -0.63
N LEU A 148 -0.83 1.83 0.01
CA LEU A 148 0.48 1.57 -0.58
C LEU A 148 0.58 0.18 -1.22
N ILE A 149 -0.38 -0.73 -0.96
CA ILE A 149 -0.32 -2.09 -1.48
C ILE A 149 -0.75 -2.10 -2.95
N GLY A 150 0.21 -2.00 -3.86
CA GLY A 150 -0.01 -2.13 -5.30
C GLY A 150 -0.40 -3.55 -5.71
N GLY A 151 0.26 -4.57 -5.13
CA GLY A 151 0.06 -5.98 -5.51
C GLY A 151 -1.37 -6.53 -5.34
N PHE A 152 -2.18 -5.96 -4.43
CA PHE A 152 -3.60 -6.30 -4.32
C PHE A 152 -4.50 -5.59 -5.33
N ARG A 153 -3.97 -4.65 -6.07
CA ARG A 153 -4.70 -3.92 -7.13
C ARG A 153 -4.50 -4.53 -8.49
N GLU A 154 -3.44 -5.30 -8.64
CA GLU A 154 -3.19 -6.07 -9.84
C GLU A 154 -4.04 -7.34 -9.82
N THR A 155 -4.87 -7.52 -10.82
CA THR A 155 -5.72 -8.71 -10.98
C THR A 155 -5.71 -9.15 -12.43
N SER A 156 -5.71 -10.49 -12.63
CA SER A 156 -5.91 -11.07 -13.95
C SER A 156 -7.33 -10.82 -14.50
N HIS A 157 -8.22 -10.36 -13.63
CA HIS A 157 -9.60 -10.01 -13.97
C HIS A 157 -9.90 -8.57 -13.56
N PRO A 158 -9.32 -7.55 -14.25
CA PRO A 158 -9.56 -6.15 -13.93
C PRO A 158 -11.04 -5.80 -14.14
N SER A 159 -11.54 -4.86 -13.34
CA SER A 159 -12.88 -4.32 -13.54
C SER A 159 -13.00 -3.62 -14.90
N SER A 160 -14.17 -3.70 -15.50
CA SER A 160 -14.46 -3.08 -16.78
C SER A 160 -15.69 -2.17 -16.70
N ARG A 161 -16.02 -1.48 -17.78
CA ARG A 161 -17.27 -0.71 -17.84
C ARG A 161 -18.52 -1.60 -17.81
N ARG A 162 -18.38 -2.88 -18.12
CA ARG A 162 -19.47 -3.87 -18.02
C ARG A 162 -19.54 -4.40 -16.60
N PRO A 163 -20.74 -4.50 -16.01
CA PRO A 163 -20.91 -5.10 -14.69
C PRO A 163 -20.42 -6.55 -14.65
N ASP A 164 -19.65 -6.87 -13.62
CA ASP A 164 -19.22 -8.23 -13.31
C ASP A 164 -19.39 -8.51 -11.79
N GLN A 165 -19.07 -9.71 -11.34
CA GLN A 165 -19.21 -10.15 -9.94
C GLN A 165 -20.57 -9.79 -9.36
N ILE A 166 -21.64 -10.09 -10.12
CA ILE A 166 -23.01 -9.76 -9.72
C ILE A 166 -23.42 -10.70 -8.59
N VAL A 167 -23.76 -10.12 -7.44
CA VAL A 167 -24.21 -10.83 -6.24
C VAL A 167 -25.64 -10.42 -5.92
N LEU A 168 -26.48 -11.39 -5.62
CA LEU A 168 -27.84 -11.20 -5.14
C LEU A 168 -27.87 -11.58 -3.66
N THR A 169 -28.44 -10.69 -2.84
CA THR A 169 -28.59 -10.90 -1.40
C THR A 169 -29.88 -10.21 -0.92
N TRP A 170 -30.09 -10.11 0.38
CA TRP A 170 -31.26 -9.48 0.98
C TRP A 170 -30.87 -8.19 1.71
N SER A 171 -31.73 -7.19 1.67
CA SER A 171 -31.59 -5.97 2.45
C SER A 171 -32.57 -5.90 3.63
N GLY A 172 -33.39 -6.93 3.80
CA GLY A 172 -34.44 -7.04 4.83
C GLY A 172 -35.12 -8.41 4.76
N ASP A 173 -36.44 -8.48 4.83
CA ASP A 173 -37.22 -9.73 4.69
C ASP A 173 -36.91 -10.39 3.32
N PRO A 174 -36.31 -11.60 3.29
CA PRO A 174 -35.94 -12.27 2.04
C PRO A 174 -37.10 -12.62 1.11
N ARG A 175 -38.36 -12.60 1.63
CA ARG A 175 -39.55 -12.85 0.83
C ARG A 175 -40.01 -11.63 0.02
N THR A 176 -39.58 -10.43 0.42
CA THR A 176 -40.09 -9.17 -0.14
C THR A 176 -38.96 -8.24 -0.59
N THR A 177 -37.69 -8.51 -0.21
CA THR A 177 -36.57 -7.64 -0.53
C THR A 177 -35.46 -8.38 -1.30
N GLN A 178 -34.77 -7.67 -2.18
CA GLN A 178 -33.62 -8.14 -2.90
C GLN A 178 -32.58 -7.00 -2.97
N ALA A 179 -31.35 -7.26 -2.58
CA ALA A 179 -30.21 -6.39 -2.85
C ALA A 179 -29.37 -6.97 -3.97
N ILE A 180 -28.90 -6.11 -4.84
CA ILE A 180 -28.04 -6.49 -5.97
C ILE A 180 -26.77 -5.66 -5.90
N GLN A 181 -25.65 -6.33 -5.85
CA GLN A 181 -24.32 -5.72 -5.88
C GLN A 181 -23.58 -6.19 -7.13
N TRP A 182 -22.81 -5.30 -7.72
CA TRP A 182 -21.93 -5.63 -8.83
C TRP A 182 -20.68 -4.75 -8.82
N ARG A 183 -19.68 -5.18 -9.56
CA ARG A 183 -18.44 -4.42 -9.76
C ARG A 183 -18.42 -3.81 -11.16
N THR A 184 -17.96 -2.55 -11.25
CA THR A 184 -17.59 -1.85 -12.49
C THR A 184 -16.28 -1.11 -12.33
N ALA A 185 -15.69 -0.65 -13.42
CA ALA A 185 -14.53 0.24 -13.37
C ALA A 185 -14.88 1.56 -12.67
N PRO A 186 -13.93 2.22 -11.96
CA PRO A 186 -14.16 3.49 -11.25
C PRO A 186 -14.66 4.63 -12.14
N SER A 187 -14.41 4.54 -13.45
CA SER A 187 -14.92 5.50 -14.44
C SER A 187 -16.43 5.45 -14.67
N VAL A 188 -17.12 4.43 -14.13
CA VAL A 188 -18.58 4.30 -14.22
C VAL A 188 -19.20 4.95 -13.00
N GLY A 189 -19.63 6.19 -13.12
CA GLY A 189 -20.18 6.99 -12.02
C GLY A 189 -21.64 6.71 -11.67
N SER A 190 -22.35 5.85 -12.41
CA SER A 190 -23.73 5.49 -12.12
C SER A 190 -24.10 4.14 -12.74
N GLY A 191 -25.00 3.43 -12.05
CA GLY A 191 -25.54 2.16 -12.50
C GLY A 191 -27.04 2.06 -12.29
N TRP A 192 -27.67 1.15 -13.01
CA TRP A 192 -29.11 0.92 -12.93
C TRP A 192 -29.39 -0.58 -12.92
N VAL A 193 -30.35 -0.97 -12.12
CA VAL A 193 -30.93 -2.32 -12.17
C VAL A 193 -32.33 -2.22 -12.76
N ALA A 194 -32.58 -3.02 -13.77
CA ALA A 194 -33.92 -3.20 -14.34
C ALA A 194 -34.46 -4.56 -13.90
N TYR A 195 -35.66 -4.60 -13.38
CA TYR A 195 -36.30 -5.83 -12.91
C TYR A 195 -37.79 -5.86 -13.27
N GLY A 196 -38.34 -7.06 -13.35
CA GLY A 196 -39.71 -7.29 -13.70
C GLY A 196 -40.12 -8.76 -13.54
N LYS A 197 -41.32 -9.11 -13.89
CA LYS A 197 -41.79 -10.50 -13.90
C LYS A 197 -41.07 -11.28 -14.99
N ARG A 198 -40.76 -12.57 -14.76
CA ARG A 198 -40.04 -13.44 -15.71
C ARG A 198 -40.67 -13.44 -17.10
N ALA A 199 -42.01 -13.41 -17.20
CA ALA A 199 -42.69 -13.34 -18.47
C ALA A 199 -42.45 -12.04 -19.24
N GLU A 200 -42.11 -10.96 -18.57
CA GLU A 200 -41.83 -9.65 -19.16
C GLU A 200 -40.35 -9.53 -19.61
N LEU A 201 -39.46 -10.27 -18.96
CA LEU A 201 -38.02 -10.27 -19.26
C LEU A 201 -37.68 -11.05 -20.56
N ASN A 202 -38.50 -12.05 -20.89
CA ASN A 202 -38.29 -12.93 -22.07
C ASN A 202 -38.86 -12.36 -23.37
N THR A 203 -39.30 -11.12 -23.40
CA THR A 203 -39.81 -10.46 -24.59
C THR A 203 -38.73 -9.64 -25.28
N VAL A 204 -38.75 -9.58 -26.62
CA VAL A 204 -37.79 -8.82 -27.46
C VAL A 204 -37.82 -7.30 -27.11
N ARG A 205 -38.92 -6.81 -26.51
CA ARG A 205 -39.07 -5.45 -26.02
C ARG A 205 -39.82 -5.46 -24.67
N PRO A 206 -39.08 -5.58 -23.54
CA PRO A 206 -39.73 -5.58 -22.24
C PRO A 206 -40.39 -4.22 -21.96
N ARG A 207 -41.70 -4.17 -21.92
CA ARG A 207 -42.47 -2.92 -21.83
C ARG A 207 -42.74 -2.44 -20.41
N ARG A 208 -42.41 -3.23 -19.35
CA ARG A 208 -42.81 -2.92 -17.95
C ARG A 208 -41.70 -3.20 -16.93
N LEU A 209 -40.42 -2.99 -17.31
CA LEU A 209 -39.36 -3.10 -16.31
C LEU A 209 -39.32 -1.88 -15.39
N ARG A 210 -39.24 -2.12 -14.11
CA ARG A 210 -38.86 -1.11 -13.12
C ARG A 210 -37.36 -0.90 -13.15
N LYS A 211 -36.96 0.36 -13.01
CA LYS A 211 -35.51 0.72 -12.93
C LYS A 211 -35.23 1.37 -11.60
N VAL A 212 -34.17 0.94 -10.97
CA VAL A 212 -33.64 1.52 -9.74
C VAL A 212 -32.19 1.90 -9.96
N ARG A 213 -31.82 3.10 -9.53
CA ARG A 213 -30.44 3.58 -9.58
C ARG A 213 -29.64 2.95 -8.44
N ALA A 214 -28.38 2.59 -8.71
CA ALA A 214 -27.43 2.20 -7.68
C ALA A 214 -27.12 3.41 -6.78
N VAL A 215 -26.93 3.15 -5.48
CA VAL A 215 -26.62 4.14 -4.43
C VAL A 215 -25.11 4.12 -4.19
#